data_0bb909882946b8caa69c86ab5f4a7efa
#
_entry.id   0bb909882946b8caa69c86ab5f4a7efa
#
_cell.length_a   1.000
_cell.length_b   1.000
_cell.length_c   1.000
_cell.angle_alpha   90.00
_cell.angle_beta   90.00
_cell.angle_gamma   90.00
#
_symmetry.space_group_name_H-M   'P 1'
#
loop_
_entity.id
_entity.type
_entity.pdbx_description
1 polymer ?
#
loop_
_entity_poly.entity_id
_entity_poly.type
_entity_poly.pdbx_seq_one_letter_code
_entity_poly.pdbx_strand_id
1 'polypeptide(L)'
;MLKRGDIILLPFPFTDLSHEKVRPAVVISSENDVDVSVAFISSIIPKELSVVEFVLLESHPDFSITGLKRSSVFKMNKVLTVERSIILRRLGRVSPSIQKDLDIRIKLAFGIK
;
A
#
# COMPACT_ATOMS: atom_id res chain seq x y z
N MET A 1 9.71 13.35 -5.02
CA MET A 1 9.93 12.06 -5.70
C MET A 1 9.48 10.91 -4.81
N LEU A 2 8.74 9.98 -5.37
CA LEU A 2 8.23 8.83 -4.62
C LEU A 2 9.33 7.79 -4.38
N LYS A 3 9.26 7.15 -3.22
CA LYS A 3 10.22 6.12 -2.82
C LYS A 3 9.48 4.88 -2.33
N ARG A 4 10.15 3.74 -2.38
CA ARG A 4 9.62 2.51 -1.75
C ARG A 4 9.19 2.81 -0.33
N GLY A 5 8.01 2.35 0.03
CA GLY A 5 7.47 2.55 1.36
C GLY A 5 6.65 3.82 1.52
N ASP A 6 6.64 4.70 0.54
CA ASP A 6 5.73 5.85 0.59
C ASP A 6 4.29 5.35 0.52
N ILE A 7 3.40 5.99 1.26
CA ILE A 7 1.97 5.72 1.20
C ILE A 7 1.31 6.86 0.46
N ILE A 8 0.56 6.51 -0.58
CA ILE A 8 -0.02 7.46 -1.51
C ILE A 8 -1.52 7.25 -1.64
N LEU A 9 -2.21 8.27 -2.14
CA LEU A 9 -3.62 8.16 -2.52
C LEU A 9 -3.73 8.15 -4.02
N LEU A 10 -4.61 7.29 -4.51
CA LEU A 10 -4.92 7.23 -5.94
C LEU A 10 -6.38 6.85 -6.14
N PRO A 11 -6.97 7.22 -7.28
CA PRO A 11 -8.34 6.80 -7.60
C PRO A 11 -8.36 5.32 -7.97
N PHE A 12 -9.44 4.68 -7.63
CA PHE A 12 -9.66 3.28 -7.97
C PHE A 12 -10.81 3.15 -8.94
N PRO A 13 -10.54 2.86 -10.20
CA PRO A 13 -11.59 2.78 -11.21
C PRO A 13 -12.24 1.41 -11.33
N PHE A 14 -12.01 0.49 -10.39
CA PHE A 14 -12.25 -0.91 -10.72
C PHE A 14 -13.67 -1.41 -10.58
N THR A 15 -14.48 -0.84 -9.71
CA THR A 15 -15.72 -1.51 -9.36
C THR A 15 -16.96 -0.75 -9.75
N ASP A 16 -16.85 0.52 -9.99
CA ASP A 16 -18.00 1.34 -10.34
C ASP A 16 -17.54 2.57 -11.10
N LEU A 17 -17.84 2.59 -12.38
CA LEU A 17 -17.47 3.70 -13.24
C LEU A 17 -18.17 5.01 -12.88
N SER A 18 -19.23 4.93 -12.07
CA SER A 18 -19.96 6.12 -11.67
C SER A 18 -19.40 6.77 -10.40
N HIS A 19 -18.52 6.10 -9.68
CA HIS A 19 -17.94 6.61 -8.43
C HIS A 19 -16.45 6.36 -8.36
N GLU A 20 -15.68 7.43 -8.46
CA GLU A 20 -14.26 7.36 -8.18
C GLU A 20 -14.06 7.29 -6.67
N LYS A 21 -13.53 6.17 -6.21
CA LYS A 21 -13.11 6.02 -4.83
C LYS A 21 -11.62 6.27 -4.74
N VAL A 22 -11.23 7.07 -3.79
CA VAL A 22 -9.82 7.32 -3.50
C VAL A 22 -9.37 6.33 -2.44
N ARG A 23 -8.27 5.64 -2.67
CA ARG A 23 -7.76 4.63 -1.75
C ARG A 23 -6.27 4.77 -1.53
N PRO A 24 -5.77 4.38 -0.36
CA PRO A 24 -4.33 4.36 -0.12
C PRO A 24 -3.68 3.12 -0.71
N ALA A 25 -2.39 3.27 -1.01
CA ALA A 25 -1.56 2.17 -1.44
C ALA A 25 -0.12 2.46 -1.03
N VAL A 26 0.68 1.41 -0.89
CA VAL A 26 2.10 1.56 -0.55
C VAL A 26 2.94 1.36 -1.81
N VAL A 27 3.92 2.22 -2.00
CA VAL A 27 4.83 2.15 -3.16
C VAL A 27 5.79 0.99 -2.97
N ILE A 28 5.80 0.08 -3.95
CA ILE A 28 6.73 -1.05 -3.99
C ILE A 28 7.96 -0.69 -4.80
N SER A 29 7.76 -0.04 -5.94
CA SER A 29 8.83 0.31 -6.85
C SER A 29 8.48 1.58 -7.59
N SER A 30 9.48 2.45 -7.77
CA SER A 30 9.35 3.68 -8.55
C SER A 30 10.65 3.92 -9.31
N GLU A 31 11.05 2.93 -10.11
CA GLU A 31 12.34 2.95 -10.80
C GLU A 31 12.48 4.08 -11.83
N ASN A 32 11.36 4.57 -12.34
CA ASN A 32 11.38 5.69 -13.27
C ASN A 32 10.33 6.72 -12.85
N ASP A 33 10.32 7.86 -13.53
CA ASP A 33 9.41 8.95 -13.18
C ASP A 33 8.00 8.77 -13.75
N VAL A 34 7.75 7.71 -14.49
CA VAL A 34 6.48 7.49 -15.19
C VAL A 34 5.64 6.42 -14.50
N ASP A 35 6.25 5.29 -14.18
CA ASP A 35 5.52 4.12 -13.67
C ASP A 35 5.84 3.86 -12.21
N VAL A 36 4.80 3.58 -11.44
CA VAL A 36 4.91 3.28 -10.01
C VAL A 36 4.14 2.00 -9.74
N SER A 37 4.80 1.01 -9.14
CA SER A 37 4.15 -0.22 -8.71
C SER A 37 3.74 -0.08 -7.26
N VAL A 38 2.49 -0.40 -6.98
CA VAL A 38 1.89 -0.21 -5.65
C VAL A 38 1.15 -1.45 -5.19
N ALA A 39 1.04 -1.62 -3.87
CA ALA A 39 0.19 -2.64 -3.27
C ALA A 39 -0.94 -1.95 -2.50
N PHE A 40 -2.12 -2.55 -2.53
CA PHE A 40 -3.31 -1.93 -1.99
C PHE A 40 -3.40 -2.01 -0.47
N ILE A 41 -3.99 -0.97 0.10
CA ILE A 41 -4.26 -0.87 1.53
C ILE A 41 -5.77 -0.70 1.70
N SER A 42 -6.36 -1.47 2.64
CA SER A 42 -7.79 -1.42 2.93
C SER A 42 -8.01 -1.22 4.42
N SER A 43 -9.03 -0.45 4.78
CA SER A 43 -9.45 -0.35 6.18
C SER A 43 -10.40 -1.47 6.60
N ILE A 44 -10.80 -2.31 5.65
CA ILE A 44 -11.63 -3.47 5.94
C ILE A 44 -10.70 -4.65 6.20
N ILE A 45 -10.56 -5.01 7.48
CA ILE A 45 -9.66 -6.06 7.91
C ILE A 45 -10.41 -7.38 7.89
N PRO A 46 -9.93 -8.39 7.13
CA PRO A 46 -10.61 -9.69 7.06
C PRO A 46 -10.51 -10.43 8.39
N LYS A 47 -11.46 -11.34 8.64
CA LYS A 47 -11.45 -12.17 9.83
C LYS A 47 -10.25 -13.11 9.87
N GLU A 48 -9.89 -13.67 8.72
CA GLU A 48 -8.74 -14.53 8.57
C GLU A 48 -7.74 -13.87 7.65
N LEU A 49 -6.53 -13.67 8.15
CA LEU A 49 -5.46 -13.05 7.38
C LEU A 49 -4.66 -14.08 6.63
N SER A 50 -4.35 -13.78 5.39
CA SER A 50 -3.40 -14.54 4.61
C SER A 50 -1.98 -14.16 5.03
N VAL A 51 -1.02 -15.05 4.79
CA VAL A 51 0.40 -14.78 5.10
C VAL A 51 0.96 -13.60 4.29
N VAL A 52 0.31 -13.23 3.21
CA VAL A 52 0.73 -12.10 2.37
C VAL A 52 0.09 -10.78 2.78
N GLU A 53 -0.76 -10.80 3.79
CA GLU A 53 -1.43 -9.60 4.29
C GLU A 53 -0.80 -9.16 5.61
N PHE A 54 -0.57 -7.86 5.74
CA PHE A 54 -0.02 -7.27 6.95
C PHE A 54 -1.02 -6.29 7.55
N VAL A 55 -1.39 -6.51 8.81
CA VAL A 55 -2.28 -5.59 9.52
C VAL A 55 -1.46 -4.58 10.31
N LEU A 56 -1.75 -3.31 10.08
CA LEU A 56 -1.17 -2.22 10.84
C LEU A 56 -2.26 -1.61 11.72
N LEU A 57 -2.13 -1.78 13.03
CA LEU A 57 -3.10 -1.26 13.98
C LEU A 57 -2.79 0.19 14.34
N GLU A 58 -3.83 0.96 14.68
CA GLU A 58 -3.66 2.33 15.14
C GLU A 58 -2.76 2.42 16.38
N SER A 59 -2.72 1.35 17.17
CA SER A 59 -1.88 1.28 18.38
C SER A 59 -0.40 1.03 18.10
N HIS A 60 -0.05 0.71 16.84
CA HIS A 60 1.35 0.47 16.48
C HIS A 60 2.19 1.75 16.68
N PRO A 61 3.40 1.64 17.25
CA PRO A 61 4.24 2.82 17.48
C PRO A 61 4.53 3.64 16.22
N ASP A 62 4.59 2.97 15.07
CA ASP A 62 4.94 3.63 13.81
C ASP A 62 3.72 3.92 12.94
N PHE A 63 2.53 3.89 13.52
CA PHE A 63 1.31 4.14 12.76
C PHE A 63 1.22 5.58 12.25
N SER A 64 1.54 6.55 13.10
CA SER A 64 1.31 7.96 12.78
C SER A 64 2.07 8.46 11.55
N ILE A 65 3.28 7.95 11.31
CA ILE A 65 4.08 8.40 10.16
C ILE A 65 3.51 7.94 8.82
N THR A 66 2.60 6.97 8.83
CA THR A 66 2.00 6.47 7.59
C THR A 66 0.97 7.41 7.00
N GLY A 67 0.41 8.30 7.82
CA GLY A 67 -0.67 9.18 7.37
C GLY A 67 -2.02 8.50 7.21
N LEU A 68 -2.12 7.21 7.56
CA LEU A 68 -3.39 6.49 7.53
C LEU A 68 -4.26 6.93 8.69
N LYS A 69 -5.59 6.89 8.50
CA LYS A 69 -6.55 7.37 9.49
C LYS A 69 -7.02 6.30 10.47
N ARG A 70 -6.92 5.03 10.08
CA ARG A 70 -7.41 3.92 10.88
C ARG A 70 -6.61 2.65 10.60
N SER A 71 -6.74 1.67 11.50
CA SER A 71 -6.12 0.37 11.31
C SER A 71 -6.43 -0.16 9.92
N SER A 72 -5.43 -0.72 9.28
CA SER A 72 -5.54 -1.09 7.86
C SER A 72 -4.79 -2.37 7.58
N VAL A 73 -5.17 -3.03 6.49
CA VAL A 73 -4.48 -4.22 6.01
C VAL A 73 -3.78 -3.88 4.70
N PHE A 74 -2.49 -4.24 4.63
CA PHE A 74 -1.67 -4.08 3.43
C PHE A 74 -1.73 -5.40 2.68
N LYS A 75 -2.30 -5.37 1.48
CA LYS A 75 -2.49 -6.58 0.66
C LYS A 75 -1.35 -6.71 -0.33
N MET A 76 -0.27 -7.34 0.10
CA MET A 76 0.97 -7.38 -0.67
C MET A 76 0.90 -8.30 -1.89
N ASN A 77 -0.20 -9.04 -2.05
CA ASN A 77 -0.48 -9.82 -3.25
C ASN A 77 -1.32 -9.06 -4.28
N LYS A 78 -1.84 -7.90 -3.92
CA LYS A 78 -2.65 -7.08 -4.84
C LYS A 78 -1.83 -5.89 -5.31
N VAL A 79 -1.06 -6.13 -6.36
CA VAL A 79 -0.10 -5.18 -6.91
C VAL A 79 -0.57 -4.69 -8.26
N LEU A 80 -0.36 -3.40 -8.48
CA LEU A 80 -0.71 -2.76 -9.74
C LEU A 80 0.39 -1.75 -10.09
N THR A 81 0.70 -1.65 -11.37
CA THR A 81 1.58 -0.60 -11.87
C THR A 81 0.72 0.48 -12.49
N VAL A 82 0.91 1.70 -12.03
CA VAL A 82 0.13 2.86 -12.47
C VAL A 82 1.05 3.96 -12.95
N GLU A 83 0.52 4.83 -13.79
CA GLU A 83 1.24 6.05 -14.14
C GLU A 83 1.27 6.99 -12.94
N ARG A 84 2.43 7.58 -12.71
CA ARG A 84 2.61 8.52 -11.61
C ARG A 84 1.60 9.66 -11.65
N SER A 85 1.19 10.07 -12.84
CA SER A 85 0.26 11.18 -13.04
C SER A 85 -1.11 10.97 -12.37
N ILE A 86 -1.52 9.72 -12.11
CA ILE A 86 -2.81 9.48 -11.47
C ILE A 86 -2.72 9.53 -9.93
N ILE A 87 -1.53 9.56 -9.37
CA ILE A 87 -1.35 9.61 -7.93
C ILE A 87 -1.70 11.02 -7.45
N LEU A 88 -2.66 11.09 -6.51
CA LEU A 88 -3.19 12.36 -6.04
C LEU A 88 -2.25 13.06 -5.08
N ARG A 89 -1.72 12.32 -4.10
CA ARG A 89 -0.75 12.86 -3.15
C ARG A 89 -0.12 11.75 -2.31
N ARG A 90 0.94 12.11 -1.62
CA ARG A 90 1.60 11.26 -0.65
C ARG A 90 1.00 11.54 0.73
N LEU A 91 0.64 10.47 1.46
CA LEU A 91 0.10 10.57 2.82
C LEU A 91 1.20 10.53 3.88
N GLY A 92 2.19 9.69 3.66
CA GLY A 92 3.24 9.44 4.61
C GLY A 92 4.15 8.33 4.11
N ARG A 93 4.70 7.56 5.05
CA ARG A 93 5.59 6.45 4.71
C ARG A 93 5.52 5.37 5.79
N VAL A 94 5.99 4.18 5.47
CA VAL A 94 6.17 3.13 6.46
C VAL A 94 7.55 3.27 7.12
N SER A 95 7.65 2.82 8.36
CA SER A 95 8.93 2.78 9.06
C SER A 95 9.81 1.68 8.49
N PRO A 96 11.13 1.71 8.75
CA PRO A 96 12.00 0.59 8.35
C PRO A 96 11.53 -0.76 8.89
N SER A 97 11.01 -0.81 10.09
CA SER A 97 10.48 -2.04 10.69
C SER A 97 9.28 -2.56 9.89
N ILE A 98 8.33 -1.70 9.55
CA ILE A 98 7.17 -2.09 8.74
C ILE A 98 7.62 -2.49 7.34
N GLN A 99 8.54 -1.72 6.73
CA GLN A 99 9.05 -2.04 5.40
C GLN A 99 9.63 -3.45 5.34
N LYS A 100 10.38 -3.84 6.35
CA LYS A 100 10.97 -5.18 6.42
C LYS A 100 9.88 -6.26 6.41
N ASP A 101 8.81 -6.04 7.16
CA ASP A 101 7.69 -6.97 7.23
C ASP A 101 6.97 -7.04 5.87
N LEU A 102 6.73 -5.89 5.25
CA LEU A 102 6.10 -5.86 3.93
C LEU A 102 6.94 -6.57 2.88
N ASP A 103 8.26 -6.42 2.93
CA ASP A 103 9.17 -7.08 1.98
C ASP A 103 9.11 -8.60 2.11
N ILE A 104 9.01 -9.12 3.33
CA ILE A 104 8.83 -10.55 3.55
C ILE A 104 7.54 -11.03 2.89
N ARG A 105 6.47 -10.28 3.06
CA ARG A 105 5.16 -10.68 2.55
C ARG A 105 5.06 -10.58 1.04
N ILE A 106 5.71 -9.59 0.44
CA ILE A 106 5.70 -9.49 -1.02
C ILE A 106 6.52 -10.63 -1.64
N LYS A 107 7.60 -11.02 -1.02
CA LYS A 107 8.36 -12.19 -1.47
C LYS A 107 7.52 -13.46 -1.41
N LEU A 108 6.77 -13.63 -0.33
CA LEU A 108 5.86 -14.76 -0.21
C LEU A 108 4.78 -14.73 -1.29
N ALA A 109 4.21 -13.54 -1.54
CA ALA A 109 3.13 -13.39 -2.51
C ALA A 109 3.57 -13.78 -3.93
N PHE A 110 4.82 -13.50 -4.29
CA PHE A 110 5.33 -13.74 -5.63
C PHE A 110 6.27 -14.95 -5.71
N GLY A 111 6.39 -15.72 -4.62
CA GLY A 111 7.22 -16.92 -4.60
C GLY A 111 8.72 -16.65 -4.74
N ILE A 112 9.16 -15.48 -4.33
CA ILE A 112 10.57 -15.11 -4.38
C ILE A 112 11.26 -15.57 -3.10
N LYS A 113 12.38 -16.28 -3.27
CA LYS A 113 13.14 -16.80 -2.13
C LYS A 113 14.20 -15.86 -1.60
#